data_30ded3d09f5f16d8951e3d030497d65a
#
_entry.id   30ded3d09f5f16d8951e3d030497d65a
#
_cell.length_a   1.000
_cell.length_b   1.000
_cell.length_c   1.000
_cell.angle_alpha   90.00
_cell.angle_beta   90.00
_cell.angle_gamma   90.00
#
_symmetry.space_group_name_H-M   'P 1'
#
loop_
_entity.id
_entity.type
_entity.pdbx_description
1 polymer ?
#
loop_
_entity_poly.entity_id
_entity_poly.type
_entity_poly.pdbx_seq_one_letter_code
_entity_poly.pdbx_strand_id
1 'polypeptide(L)'
;MNMKKNTSSKQNRDPRRVRIKAISTALTVVVIVGIILLNVIVSAVADRYPFTIDTSSDKMFTLSEDAKNFAKSVKNEVEVVVLADPEDYFISVAKQLYSYYQVNFSHQLERISREVFTALNQLNKYSDGKITYTFINPDQEPEKYAKYEKYNIDSEYNLLFISGERYQKDSLGNMAAPMDTYTVNSYVEKVLISKINALQGDNDRIIQVLTGHKENEATIAGIKRLYELNGYIFEDLDITGSAEISEHAEVLLIAAPQTDYTDAEVRRISTWLENDTKRNHHLMVFVDPDKPVSEFPNLYGMLKNEYKIEITDQRIYETDSNLYFSDGEAYNPEYVWADIPSNQYTSNAYGGAVKAPGSRRLLCSLPASATSTGIEEWGLQLVSHSDTARVKTLGSDAKTELKADEYPLISAVSYVYETQDNNNMNEDATTTVTVFGSAAMAYGAYIQDYNTNNEELLLDVIHSVTGYQSDIAISDKVFANDVTQFTARAQMTWGIWVFTVGLPVVVLVICLVVFLRRRSL
;
A
#
# COMPACT_ATOMS: atom_id res chain seq x y z
N MET A 1 -59.66 74.48 -47.69
CA MET A 1 -59.13 73.77 -46.54
C MET A 1 -59.28 72.26 -46.84
N ASN A 2 -58.21 71.63 -47.41
CA ASN A 2 -58.28 70.27 -47.96
C ASN A 2 -57.66 69.29 -46.95
N MET A 3 -58.50 68.44 -46.39
CA MET A 3 -58.03 67.30 -45.58
C MET A 3 -57.51 66.20 -46.50
N LYS A 4 -56.21 65.90 -46.40
CA LYS A 4 -55.62 64.70 -47.03
C LYS A 4 -55.93 63.47 -46.16
N LYS A 5 -56.71 62.54 -46.76
CA LYS A 5 -56.90 61.17 -46.22
C LYS A 5 -55.58 60.39 -46.35
N ASN A 6 -55.02 59.98 -45.21
CA ASN A 6 -53.89 59.03 -45.14
C ASN A 6 -54.41 57.60 -45.32
N THR A 7 -54.24 57.05 -46.49
CA THR A 7 -54.51 55.63 -46.80
C THR A 7 -53.30 54.83 -46.38
N SER A 8 -53.40 54.07 -45.27
CA SER A 8 -52.39 53.09 -44.83
C SER A 8 -52.40 51.92 -45.83
N SER A 9 -51.34 51.75 -46.62
CA SER A 9 -51.12 50.59 -47.47
C SER A 9 -50.98 49.32 -46.60
N LYS A 10 -51.96 48.44 -46.67
CA LYS A 10 -51.80 47.07 -46.15
C LYS A 10 -50.73 46.38 -47.00
N GLN A 11 -49.53 46.21 -46.43
CA GLN A 11 -48.44 45.46 -47.04
C GLN A 11 -48.90 43.98 -47.18
N ASN A 12 -49.14 43.55 -48.40
CA ASN A 12 -49.60 42.24 -48.78
C ASN A 12 -48.43 41.26 -48.46
N ARG A 13 -48.50 40.63 -47.32
CA ARG A 13 -47.45 39.67 -46.89
C ARG A 13 -47.59 38.41 -47.74
N ASP A 14 -46.57 38.12 -48.54
CA ASP A 14 -46.47 36.93 -49.37
C ASP A 14 -46.74 35.65 -48.52
N PRO A 15 -47.82 34.92 -48.86
CA PRO A 15 -48.23 33.77 -48.01
C PRO A 15 -47.18 32.66 -48.02
N ARG A 16 -46.31 32.58 -49.01
CA ARG A 16 -45.18 31.63 -49.00
C ARG A 16 -44.16 31.97 -47.94
N ARG A 17 -43.78 33.24 -47.75
CA ARG A 17 -42.84 33.70 -46.74
C ARG A 17 -43.37 33.50 -45.32
N VAL A 18 -44.66 33.68 -45.10
CA VAL A 18 -45.29 33.44 -43.79
C VAL A 18 -45.26 31.94 -43.48
N ARG A 19 -45.56 31.09 -44.45
CA ARG A 19 -45.53 29.63 -44.29
C ARG A 19 -44.12 29.07 -44.00
N ILE A 20 -43.08 29.60 -44.66
CA ILE A 20 -41.69 29.21 -44.46
C ILE A 20 -41.23 29.65 -43.06
N LYS A 21 -41.58 30.88 -42.62
CA LYS A 21 -41.27 31.34 -41.25
C LYS A 21 -41.97 30.48 -40.19
N ALA A 22 -43.23 30.16 -40.39
CA ALA A 22 -43.96 29.31 -39.45
C ALA A 22 -43.36 27.90 -39.34
N ILE A 23 -42.98 27.28 -40.47
CA ILE A 23 -42.31 25.97 -40.48
C ILE A 23 -40.93 26.05 -39.82
N SER A 24 -40.14 27.10 -40.10
CA SER A 24 -38.83 27.28 -39.48
C SER A 24 -38.95 27.49 -37.98
N THR A 25 -39.91 28.27 -37.51
CA THR A 25 -40.16 28.47 -36.07
C THR A 25 -40.63 27.16 -35.41
N ALA A 26 -41.54 26.43 -36.02
CA ALA A 26 -41.99 25.14 -35.53
C ALA A 26 -40.84 24.12 -35.44
N LEU A 27 -39.96 24.05 -36.46
CA LEU A 27 -38.78 23.18 -36.44
C LEU A 27 -37.80 23.56 -35.30
N THR A 28 -37.59 24.87 -35.09
CA THR A 28 -36.72 25.36 -34.02
C THR A 28 -37.29 24.99 -32.63
N VAL A 29 -38.61 25.12 -32.43
CA VAL A 29 -39.27 24.71 -31.19
C VAL A 29 -39.15 23.20 -30.97
N VAL A 30 -39.34 22.38 -32.03
CA VAL A 30 -39.18 20.92 -31.95
C VAL A 30 -37.76 20.54 -31.55
N VAL A 31 -36.74 21.21 -32.11
CA VAL A 31 -35.33 20.96 -31.75
C VAL A 31 -35.06 21.36 -30.31
N ILE A 32 -35.54 22.50 -29.85
CA ILE A 32 -35.36 22.95 -28.44
C ILE A 32 -36.07 21.96 -27.48
N VAL A 33 -37.28 21.56 -27.76
CA VAL A 33 -38.02 20.57 -26.96
C VAL A 33 -37.30 19.22 -27.01
N GLY A 34 -36.75 18.81 -28.14
CA GLY A 34 -35.95 17.59 -28.27
C GLY A 34 -34.68 17.62 -27.41
N ILE A 35 -33.96 18.75 -27.35
CA ILE A 35 -32.79 18.95 -26.50
C ILE A 35 -33.18 18.90 -25.01
N ILE A 36 -34.29 19.55 -24.63
CA ILE A 36 -34.77 19.54 -23.24
C ILE A 36 -35.17 18.10 -22.83
N LEU A 37 -35.90 17.39 -23.69
CA LEU A 37 -36.29 16.00 -23.40
C LEU A 37 -35.05 15.09 -23.31
N LEU A 38 -34.07 15.27 -24.20
CA LEU A 38 -32.82 14.52 -24.14
C LEU A 38 -32.09 14.76 -22.80
N ASN A 39 -31.99 16.03 -22.37
CA ASN A 39 -31.39 16.35 -21.07
C ASN A 39 -32.15 15.74 -19.91
N VAL A 40 -33.48 15.78 -19.90
CA VAL A 40 -34.30 15.16 -18.88
C VAL A 40 -34.11 13.64 -18.84
N ILE A 41 -34.07 13.00 -20.02
CA ILE A 41 -33.82 11.55 -20.12
C ILE A 41 -32.41 11.21 -19.64
N VAL A 42 -31.40 11.98 -20.07
CA VAL A 42 -30.00 11.77 -19.63
C VAL A 42 -29.88 11.96 -18.12
N SER A 43 -30.50 13.01 -17.54
CA SER A 43 -30.49 13.22 -16.11
C SER A 43 -31.19 12.08 -15.36
N ALA A 44 -32.39 11.66 -15.80
CA ALA A 44 -33.12 10.59 -15.17
C ALA A 44 -32.40 9.21 -15.27
N VAL A 45 -31.69 8.98 -16.36
CA VAL A 45 -30.85 7.79 -16.53
C VAL A 45 -29.61 7.88 -15.67
N ALA A 46 -28.95 9.05 -15.59
CA ALA A 46 -27.79 9.28 -14.75
C ALA A 46 -28.11 9.16 -13.26
N ASP A 47 -29.29 9.64 -12.82
CA ASP A 47 -29.75 9.52 -11.44
C ASP A 47 -30.06 8.05 -11.07
N ARG A 48 -30.57 7.27 -12.02
CA ARG A 48 -30.94 5.87 -11.79
C ARG A 48 -29.78 4.89 -12.03
N TYR A 49 -28.87 5.25 -12.90
CA TYR A 49 -27.66 4.51 -13.25
C TYR A 49 -26.49 5.51 -13.28
N PRO A 50 -25.97 5.90 -12.10
CA PRO A 50 -24.83 6.79 -12.04
C PRO A 50 -23.65 6.09 -12.70
N PHE A 51 -23.40 6.39 -13.96
CA PHE A 51 -22.18 6.01 -14.63
C PHE A 51 -21.24 7.23 -14.59
N THR A 52 -20.18 7.11 -13.84
CA THR A 52 -19.09 8.08 -13.85
C THR A 52 -18.09 7.66 -14.91
N ILE A 53 -17.84 8.53 -15.88
CA ILE A 53 -16.71 8.35 -16.79
C ILE A 53 -15.50 8.92 -16.06
N ASP A 54 -14.63 8.02 -15.62
CA ASP A 54 -13.36 8.40 -15.07
C ASP A 54 -12.45 8.89 -16.21
N THR A 55 -12.26 10.20 -16.29
CA THR A 55 -11.41 10.86 -17.29
C THR A 55 -9.99 11.11 -16.79
N SER A 56 -9.64 10.62 -15.59
CA SER A 56 -8.27 10.67 -15.09
C SER A 56 -7.35 9.78 -15.94
N SER A 57 -6.05 10.14 -16.02
CA SER A 57 -5.07 9.46 -16.88
C SER A 57 -4.97 7.96 -16.60
N ASP A 58 -5.13 7.54 -15.34
CA ASP A 58 -4.93 6.16 -14.88
C ASP A 58 -6.18 5.55 -14.23
N LYS A 59 -7.37 6.06 -14.58
CA LYS A 59 -8.64 5.61 -13.97
C LYS A 59 -8.61 5.64 -12.42
N MET A 60 -8.09 6.74 -11.89
CA MET A 60 -7.81 6.93 -10.46
C MET A 60 -9.02 6.68 -9.54
N PHE A 61 -10.24 6.94 -10.03
CA PHE A 61 -11.49 6.78 -9.29
C PHE A 61 -12.28 5.53 -9.70
N THR A 62 -11.63 4.61 -10.41
CA THR A 62 -12.22 3.33 -10.80
C THR A 62 -11.45 2.21 -10.14
N LEU A 63 -12.14 1.24 -9.52
CA LEU A 63 -11.49 0.05 -8.98
C LEU A 63 -10.73 -0.69 -10.07
N SER A 64 -9.59 -1.26 -9.71
CA SER A 64 -8.85 -2.20 -10.55
C SER A 64 -9.71 -3.41 -10.90
N GLU A 65 -9.38 -4.14 -11.96
CA GLU A 65 -10.12 -5.36 -12.31
C GLU A 65 -9.99 -6.43 -11.22
N ASP A 66 -8.83 -6.52 -10.56
CA ASP A 66 -8.61 -7.45 -9.46
C ASP A 66 -9.47 -7.09 -8.24
N ALA A 67 -9.57 -5.80 -7.89
CA ALA A 67 -10.47 -5.32 -6.85
C ALA A 67 -11.94 -5.62 -7.16
N LYS A 68 -12.38 -5.47 -8.41
CA LYS A 68 -13.75 -5.83 -8.82
C LYS A 68 -14.01 -7.33 -8.76
N ASN A 69 -13.02 -8.14 -9.18
CA ASN A 69 -13.13 -9.60 -9.11
C ASN A 69 -13.15 -10.06 -7.66
N PHE A 70 -12.31 -9.49 -6.81
CA PHE A 70 -12.36 -9.74 -5.38
C PHE A 70 -13.73 -9.40 -4.79
N ALA A 71 -14.27 -8.21 -5.04
CA ALA A 71 -15.58 -7.82 -4.52
C ALA A 71 -16.69 -8.81 -4.91
N LYS A 72 -16.68 -9.33 -6.16
CA LYS A 72 -17.62 -10.37 -6.62
C LYS A 72 -17.43 -11.71 -5.90
N SER A 73 -16.21 -12.02 -5.45
CA SER A 73 -15.88 -13.29 -4.78
C SER A 73 -16.17 -13.30 -3.28
N VAL A 74 -16.47 -12.13 -2.68
CA VAL A 74 -16.75 -11.98 -1.25
C VAL A 74 -17.91 -12.89 -0.83
N LYS A 75 -17.66 -13.72 0.20
CA LYS A 75 -18.62 -14.70 0.71
C LYS A 75 -19.40 -14.15 1.91
N ASN A 76 -18.67 -13.63 2.89
CA ASN A 76 -19.20 -13.13 4.14
C ASN A 76 -19.55 -11.64 4.03
N GLU A 77 -20.66 -11.23 4.66
CA GLU A 77 -21.02 -9.82 4.74
C GLU A 77 -19.98 -9.05 5.57
N VAL A 78 -19.60 -7.86 5.09
CA VAL A 78 -18.65 -6.97 5.78
C VAL A 78 -19.28 -5.58 5.87
N GLU A 79 -19.31 -5.04 7.09
CA GLU A 79 -19.63 -3.63 7.33
C GLU A 79 -18.34 -2.84 7.50
N VAL A 80 -18.15 -1.80 6.70
CA VAL A 80 -17.03 -0.86 6.82
C VAL A 80 -17.54 0.42 7.48
N VAL A 81 -17.00 0.74 8.65
CA VAL A 81 -17.34 1.97 9.38
C VAL A 81 -16.18 2.93 9.29
N VAL A 82 -16.46 4.13 8.79
CA VAL A 82 -15.49 5.21 8.66
C VAL A 82 -15.84 6.28 9.68
N LEU A 83 -14.98 6.47 10.68
CA LEU A 83 -15.14 7.54 11.68
C LEU A 83 -14.60 8.84 11.13
N ALA A 84 -15.35 9.46 10.26
CA ALA A 84 -15.03 10.75 9.69
C ALA A 84 -16.26 11.39 9.08
N ASP A 85 -16.29 12.71 9.06
CA ASP A 85 -17.14 13.44 8.16
C ASP A 85 -16.56 13.33 6.74
N PRO A 86 -17.34 12.94 5.72
CA PRO A 86 -16.84 12.82 4.36
C PRO A 86 -16.18 14.12 3.81
N GLU A 87 -16.56 15.27 4.37
CA GLU A 87 -16.03 16.58 3.96
C GLU A 87 -14.80 17.00 4.76
N ASP A 88 -14.66 16.57 6.02
CA ASP A 88 -13.65 17.09 6.97
C ASP A 88 -12.48 16.16 7.26
N TYR A 89 -12.57 14.90 6.92
CA TYR A 89 -11.56 13.92 7.32
C TYR A 89 -10.17 14.20 6.73
N PHE A 90 -10.09 14.86 5.56
CA PHE A 90 -8.83 15.29 4.96
C PHE A 90 -8.10 16.37 5.73
N ILE A 91 -8.83 17.23 6.42
CA ILE A 91 -8.23 18.33 7.17
C ILE A 91 -7.31 17.79 8.26
N SER A 92 -7.68 16.71 8.93
CA SER A 92 -6.83 16.08 9.96
C SER A 92 -5.58 15.44 9.37
N VAL A 93 -5.74 14.62 8.33
CA VAL A 93 -4.61 13.97 7.63
C VAL A 93 -3.69 15.00 6.98
N ALA A 94 -4.25 16.05 6.34
CA ALA A 94 -3.47 17.12 5.74
C ALA A 94 -2.64 17.90 6.79
N LYS A 95 -3.21 18.16 7.96
CA LYS A 95 -2.48 18.80 9.07
C LYS A 95 -1.36 17.93 9.61
N GLN A 96 -1.58 16.65 9.76
CA GLN A 96 -0.57 15.69 10.21
C GLN A 96 0.59 15.62 9.22
N LEU A 97 0.32 15.43 7.94
CA LEU A 97 1.34 15.39 6.90
C LEU A 97 2.08 16.73 6.76
N TYR A 98 1.38 17.85 6.84
CA TYR A 98 2.02 19.17 6.84
C TYR A 98 2.95 19.35 8.04
N SER A 99 2.54 18.91 9.22
CA SER A 99 3.39 18.97 10.42
C SER A 99 4.70 18.21 10.27
N TYR A 100 4.67 17.07 9.58
CA TYR A 100 5.82 16.21 9.40
C TYR A 100 6.72 16.65 8.22
N TYR A 101 6.12 16.86 7.05
CA TYR A 101 6.85 17.13 5.81
C TYR A 101 7.02 18.62 5.50
N GLN A 102 6.33 19.51 6.19
CA GLN A 102 6.25 20.97 5.91
C GLN A 102 5.77 21.29 4.47
N VAL A 103 5.03 20.37 3.86
CA VAL A 103 4.48 20.46 2.50
C VAL A 103 2.95 20.36 2.55
N ASN A 104 2.27 21.13 1.71
CA ASN A 104 0.82 21.11 1.65
C ASN A 104 0.32 20.07 0.62
N PHE A 105 -0.20 18.95 1.10
CA PHE A 105 -0.79 17.88 0.30
C PHE A 105 -2.32 17.96 0.19
N SER A 106 -2.95 19.05 0.58
CA SER A 106 -4.41 19.14 0.66
C SER A 106 -5.12 18.75 -0.64
N HIS A 107 -4.56 19.13 -1.80
CA HIS A 107 -5.14 18.81 -3.09
C HIS A 107 -5.08 17.30 -3.43
N GLN A 108 -3.94 16.67 -3.18
CA GLN A 108 -3.77 15.23 -3.38
C GLN A 108 -4.67 14.44 -2.44
N LEU A 109 -4.72 14.86 -1.19
CA LEU A 109 -5.57 14.23 -0.17
C LEU A 109 -7.06 14.38 -0.48
N GLU A 110 -7.52 15.53 -0.98
CA GLU A 110 -8.90 15.67 -1.46
C GLU A 110 -9.25 14.66 -2.57
N ARG A 111 -8.30 14.39 -3.47
CA ARG A 111 -8.49 13.37 -4.51
C ARG A 111 -8.57 11.97 -3.91
N ILE A 112 -7.70 11.64 -2.94
CA ILE A 112 -7.72 10.36 -2.24
C ILE A 112 -9.05 10.15 -1.49
N SER A 113 -9.68 11.18 -0.91
CA SER A 113 -11.03 11.08 -0.33
C SER A 113 -12.07 10.66 -1.34
N ARG A 114 -12.06 11.33 -2.45
CA ARG A 114 -12.98 10.95 -3.52
C ARG A 114 -12.75 9.51 -3.95
N GLU A 115 -11.50 9.05 -3.94
CA GLU A 115 -11.17 7.66 -4.21
C GLU A 115 -11.75 6.73 -3.13
N VAL A 116 -11.58 7.03 -1.83
CA VAL A 116 -12.15 6.24 -0.73
C VAL A 116 -13.66 6.07 -0.89
N PHE A 117 -14.37 7.20 -1.06
CA PHE A 117 -15.83 7.17 -1.24
C PHE A 117 -16.23 6.37 -2.48
N THR A 118 -15.53 6.59 -3.59
CA THR A 118 -15.83 5.92 -4.86
C THR A 118 -15.51 4.43 -4.79
N ALA A 119 -14.39 4.06 -4.14
CA ALA A 119 -14.00 2.67 -3.93
C ALA A 119 -15.02 1.92 -3.08
N LEU A 120 -15.43 2.48 -1.93
CA LEU A 120 -16.45 1.88 -1.07
C LEU A 120 -17.79 1.68 -1.81
N ASN A 121 -18.21 2.68 -2.59
CA ASN A 121 -19.44 2.59 -3.38
C ASN A 121 -19.35 1.50 -4.46
N GLN A 122 -18.20 1.38 -5.15
CA GLN A 122 -17.98 0.35 -6.15
C GLN A 122 -17.86 -1.05 -5.51
N LEU A 123 -17.16 -1.19 -4.36
CA LEU A 123 -17.09 -2.44 -3.62
C LEU A 123 -18.48 -2.92 -3.20
N ASN A 124 -19.32 -2.03 -2.67
CA ASN A 124 -20.71 -2.34 -2.36
C ASN A 124 -21.46 -2.85 -3.58
N LYS A 125 -21.36 -2.14 -4.71
CA LYS A 125 -22.03 -2.50 -5.96
C LYS A 125 -21.57 -3.85 -6.53
N TYR A 126 -20.24 -4.08 -6.59
CA TYR A 126 -19.69 -5.30 -7.19
C TYR A 126 -19.83 -6.53 -6.28
N SER A 127 -20.01 -6.34 -4.97
CA SER A 127 -20.30 -7.41 -4.02
C SER A 127 -21.80 -7.73 -3.88
N ASP A 128 -22.66 -7.14 -4.70
CA ASP A 128 -24.11 -7.25 -4.57
C ASP A 128 -24.63 -6.85 -3.18
N GLY A 129 -24.00 -5.83 -2.57
CA GLY A 129 -24.38 -5.30 -1.26
C GLY A 129 -23.83 -6.08 -0.06
N LYS A 130 -22.99 -7.10 -0.25
CA LYS A 130 -22.35 -7.80 0.87
C LYS A 130 -21.30 -6.93 1.59
N ILE A 131 -20.65 -6.02 0.88
CA ILE A 131 -19.80 -5.00 1.48
C ILE A 131 -20.65 -3.75 1.64
N THR A 132 -20.97 -3.40 2.88
CA THR A 132 -21.69 -2.18 3.23
C THR A 132 -20.75 -1.18 3.88
N TYR A 133 -21.09 0.10 3.86
CA TYR A 133 -20.28 1.12 4.50
C TYR A 133 -21.10 2.23 5.11
N THR A 134 -20.57 2.84 6.18
CA THR A 134 -21.20 3.93 6.91
C THR A 134 -20.15 4.94 7.34
N PHE A 135 -20.40 6.23 7.09
CA PHE A 135 -19.61 7.32 7.67
C PHE A 135 -20.30 7.80 8.94
N ILE A 136 -19.52 7.98 10.00
CA ILE A 136 -20.03 8.46 11.30
C ILE A 136 -19.07 9.54 11.80
N ASN A 137 -19.61 10.71 12.06
CA ASN A 137 -18.91 11.74 12.83
C ASN A 137 -19.30 11.58 14.31
N PRO A 138 -18.37 11.14 15.20
CA PRO A 138 -18.66 10.89 16.60
C PRO A 138 -19.21 12.12 17.33
N ASP A 139 -18.77 13.31 16.97
CA ASP A 139 -19.18 14.57 17.59
C ASP A 139 -20.62 14.99 17.19
N GLN A 140 -21.04 14.62 15.98
CA GLN A 140 -22.36 14.96 15.45
C GLN A 140 -23.38 13.84 15.65
N GLU A 141 -22.93 12.59 15.66
CA GLU A 141 -23.78 11.38 15.71
C GLU A 141 -23.38 10.43 16.85
N PRO A 142 -23.28 10.90 18.11
CA PRO A 142 -22.82 10.07 19.23
C PRO A 142 -23.66 8.81 19.47
N GLU A 143 -24.96 8.84 19.18
CA GLU A 143 -25.84 7.67 19.31
C GLU A 143 -25.49 6.56 18.30
N LYS A 144 -25.07 6.92 17.09
CA LYS A 144 -24.61 5.94 16.09
C LYS A 144 -23.24 5.41 16.46
N TYR A 145 -22.35 6.28 16.96
CA TYR A 145 -21.02 5.90 17.39
C TYR A 145 -21.04 4.93 18.56
N ALA A 146 -21.94 5.11 19.55
CA ALA A 146 -22.04 4.25 20.73
C ALA A 146 -22.15 2.74 20.40
N LYS A 147 -22.70 2.38 19.24
CA LYS A 147 -22.77 1.00 18.74
C LYS A 147 -21.40 0.38 18.50
N TYR A 148 -20.40 1.19 18.21
CA TYR A 148 -19.05 0.76 17.83
C TYR A 148 -17.98 1.03 18.90
N GLU A 149 -18.31 1.67 20.03
CA GLU A 149 -17.40 1.96 21.15
C GLU A 149 -16.67 0.72 21.65
N LYS A 150 -17.36 -0.43 21.67
CA LYS A 150 -16.79 -1.72 22.11
C LYS A 150 -15.55 -2.18 21.32
N TYR A 151 -15.32 -1.62 20.12
CA TYR A 151 -14.17 -1.95 19.29
C TYR A 151 -12.96 -1.05 19.53
N ASN A 152 -13.06 -0.08 20.45
CA ASN A 152 -12.02 0.89 20.77
C ASN A 152 -11.46 1.59 19.52
N ILE A 153 -12.38 2.12 18.69
CA ILE A 153 -12.05 2.95 17.53
C ILE A 153 -12.05 4.42 17.96
N ASP A 154 -11.08 5.18 17.48
CA ASP A 154 -10.83 6.56 17.87
C ASP A 154 -10.22 7.39 16.72
N SER A 155 -9.53 8.47 17.04
CA SER A 155 -8.85 9.29 16.04
C SER A 155 -7.61 8.60 15.41
N GLU A 156 -7.03 7.60 16.06
CA GLU A 156 -5.89 6.83 15.56
C GLU A 156 -6.38 5.68 14.66
N TYR A 157 -7.40 4.94 15.13
CA TYR A 157 -8.01 3.82 14.40
C TYR A 157 -9.43 4.19 13.97
N ASN A 158 -9.54 4.97 12.91
CA ASN A 158 -10.81 5.53 12.44
C ASN A 158 -11.47 4.76 11.29
N LEU A 159 -10.92 3.59 10.95
CA LEU A 159 -11.52 2.61 10.06
C LEU A 159 -11.79 1.30 10.81
N LEU A 160 -13.01 0.79 10.68
CA LEU A 160 -13.41 -0.48 11.27
C LEU A 160 -14.10 -1.35 10.22
N PHE A 161 -13.68 -2.59 10.15
CA PHE A 161 -14.23 -3.61 9.27
C PHE A 161 -14.81 -4.71 10.15
N ILE A 162 -16.08 -5.08 9.96
CA ILE A 162 -16.78 -6.06 10.79
C ILE A 162 -17.40 -7.13 9.91
N SER A 163 -17.21 -8.40 10.29
CA SER A 163 -17.88 -9.55 9.70
C SER A 163 -18.25 -10.55 10.80
N GLY A 164 -19.51 -10.57 11.20
CA GLY A 164 -19.96 -11.36 12.34
C GLY A 164 -19.31 -10.92 13.65
N GLU A 165 -18.57 -11.83 14.31
CA GLU A 165 -17.82 -11.56 15.55
C GLU A 165 -16.39 -11.06 15.27
N ARG A 166 -15.89 -11.22 14.04
CA ARG A 166 -14.55 -10.82 13.64
C ARG A 166 -14.53 -9.35 13.22
N TYR A 167 -13.43 -8.69 13.54
CA TYR A 167 -13.23 -7.30 13.11
C TYR A 167 -11.75 -7.00 12.84
N GLN A 168 -11.52 -5.99 12.04
CA GLN A 168 -10.22 -5.41 11.75
C GLN A 168 -10.30 -3.90 11.91
N LYS A 169 -9.20 -3.27 12.31
CA LYS A 169 -9.09 -1.80 12.41
C LYS A 169 -7.96 -1.29 11.52
N ASP A 170 -8.10 -0.06 11.07
CA ASP A 170 -7.03 0.66 10.38
C ASP A 170 -7.23 2.17 10.53
N SER A 171 -6.29 2.94 10.01
CA SER A 171 -6.36 4.39 9.97
C SER A 171 -6.52 4.89 8.54
N LEU A 172 -7.37 5.90 8.35
CA LEU A 172 -7.44 6.62 7.07
C LEU A 172 -6.10 7.24 6.67
N GLY A 173 -5.25 7.59 7.64
CA GLY A 173 -3.89 8.05 7.40
C GLY A 173 -3.03 7.04 6.65
N ASN A 174 -3.30 5.75 6.83
CA ASN A 174 -2.59 4.67 6.14
C ASN A 174 -2.96 4.52 4.66
N MET A 175 -4.01 5.20 4.20
CA MET A 175 -4.42 5.18 2.79
C MET A 175 -3.62 6.13 1.90
N ALA A 176 -2.75 6.95 2.47
CA ALA A 176 -1.96 7.94 1.74
C ALA A 176 -0.53 8.00 2.27
N ALA A 177 0.46 7.95 1.38
CA ALA A 177 1.85 8.17 1.73
C ALA A 177 2.50 9.15 0.76
N PRO A 178 3.02 10.28 1.23
CA PRO A 178 3.82 11.18 0.40
C PRO A 178 5.09 10.48 -0.09
N MET A 179 5.34 10.55 -1.40
CA MET A 179 6.59 10.07 -2.01
C MET A 179 7.62 11.19 -2.14
N ASP A 180 7.14 12.37 -2.49
CA ASP A 180 7.94 13.58 -2.63
C ASP A 180 7.05 14.82 -2.36
N THR A 181 7.57 16.02 -2.63
CA THR A 181 6.84 17.28 -2.44
C THR A 181 5.62 17.46 -3.37
N TYR A 182 5.47 16.61 -4.38
CA TYR A 182 4.45 16.74 -5.43
C TYR A 182 3.55 15.53 -5.58
N THR A 183 3.97 14.38 -5.07
CA THR A 183 3.30 13.10 -5.28
C THR A 183 2.90 12.43 -3.97
N VAL A 184 1.73 11.80 -3.97
CA VAL A 184 1.22 11.00 -2.87
C VAL A 184 0.74 9.66 -3.43
N ASN A 185 1.24 8.56 -2.89
CA ASN A 185 0.71 7.24 -3.18
C ASN A 185 -0.63 7.04 -2.46
N SER A 186 -1.59 6.47 -3.18
CA SER A 186 -2.83 5.98 -2.62
C SER A 186 -2.79 4.47 -2.44
N TYR A 187 -3.03 4.04 -1.22
CA TYR A 187 -3.21 2.64 -0.83
C TYR A 187 -4.67 2.30 -0.54
N VAL A 188 -5.62 3.13 -1.00
CA VAL A 188 -7.05 2.98 -0.70
C VAL A 188 -7.56 1.58 -1.05
N GLU A 189 -7.35 1.13 -2.28
CA GLU A 189 -7.82 -0.20 -2.69
C GLU A 189 -7.11 -1.30 -1.89
N LYS A 190 -5.79 -1.16 -1.69
CA LYS A 190 -4.97 -2.14 -0.98
C LYS A 190 -5.42 -2.29 0.47
N VAL A 191 -5.64 -1.18 1.20
CA VAL A 191 -6.15 -1.18 2.58
C VAL A 191 -7.55 -1.78 2.65
N LEU A 192 -8.48 -1.32 1.83
CA LEU A 192 -9.86 -1.81 1.88
C LEU A 192 -9.93 -3.32 1.60
N ILE A 193 -9.25 -3.77 0.55
CA ILE A 193 -9.31 -5.17 0.12
C ILE A 193 -8.57 -6.08 1.09
N SER A 194 -7.39 -5.71 1.58
CA SER A 194 -6.65 -6.55 2.53
C SER A 194 -7.42 -6.78 3.83
N LYS A 195 -8.03 -5.73 4.39
CA LYS A 195 -8.83 -5.85 5.63
C LYS A 195 -10.13 -6.61 5.41
N ILE A 196 -10.80 -6.43 4.27
CA ILE A 196 -11.99 -7.22 3.93
C ILE A 196 -11.59 -8.68 3.69
N ASN A 197 -10.49 -8.94 2.98
CA ASN A 197 -10.00 -10.30 2.70
C ASN A 197 -9.63 -11.04 3.99
N ALA A 198 -9.00 -10.38 4.95
CA ALA A 198 -8.69 -10.97 6.24
C ALA A 198 -9.92 -11.45 7.01
N LEU A 199 -11.11 -10.92 6.69
CA LEU A 199 -12.39 -11.34 7.27
C LEU A 199 -13.13 -12.42 6.46
N GLN A 200 -12.60 -12.83 5.28
CA GLN A 200 -13.27 -13.83 4.42
C GLN A 200 -12.79 -15.26 4.66
N GLY A 201 -11.58 -15.45 5.20
CA GLY A 201 -10.98 -16.77 5.40
C GLY A 201 -11.30 -17.37 6.78
N ASP A 202 -11.25 -18.68 6.87
CA ASP A 202 -11.35 -19.41 8.14
C ASP A 202 -9.96 -19.55 8.83
N ASN A 203 -8.88 -19.34 8.07
CA ASN A 203 -7.50 -19.39 8.56
C ASN A 203 -6.96 -17.98 8.71
N ASP A 204 -6.86 -17.51 9.93
CA ASP A 204 -6.19 -16.27 10.26
C ASP A 204 -4.67 -16.50 10.14
N ARG A 205 -4.01 -15.68 9.31
CA ARG A 205 -2.55 -15.67 9.16
C ARG A 205 -1.98 -14.73 10.19
N ILE A 206 -1.73 -15.29 11.35
CA ILE A 206 -1.33 -14.52 12.52
C ILE A 206 0.20 -14.43 12.57
N ILE A 207 0.68 -13.20 12.62
CA ILE A 207 2.06 -12.86 13.00
C ILE A 207 2.01 -12.34 14.42
N GLN A 208 2.63 -13.06 15.33
CA GLN A 208 2.68 -12.65 16.73
C GLN A 208 3.98 -11.88 17.00
N VAL A 209 3.84 -10.61 17.37
CA VAL A 209 4.97 -9.74 17.71
C VAL A 209 5.35 -9.97 19.17
N LEU A 210 6.57 -10.42 19.41
CA LEU A 210 7.07 -10.56 20.76
C LEU A 210 7.50 -9.18 21.28
N THR A 211 6.94 -8.78 22.43
CA THR A 211 7.20 -7.51 23.11
C THR A 211 7.68 -7.75 24.53
N GLY A 212 8.17 -6.69 25.19
CA GLY A 212 8.65 -6.74 26.58
C GLY A 212 10.15 -6.44 26.72
N HIS A 213 10.90 -6.46 25.63
CA HIS A 213 12.35 -6.21 25.59
C HIS A 213 12.71 -4.87 24.91
N LYS A 214 11.77 -3.90 24.88
CA LYS A 214 11.90 -2.57 24.26
C LYS A 214 12.28 -2.66 22.78
N GLU A 215 11.52 -3.42 22.05
CA GLU A 215 11.65 -3.64 20.63
C GLU A 215 11.60 -2.33 19.85
N ASN A 216 12.18 -2.33 18.66
CA ASN A 216 12.23 -1.15 17.80
C ASN A 216 10.87 -0.90 17.14
N GLU A 217 10.18 0.17 17.57
CA GLU A 217 8.85 0.53 17.08
C GLU A 217 8.81 0.83 15.56
N ALA A 218 9.89 1.41 15.01
CA ALA A 218 9.94 1.72 13.57
C ALA A 218 10.03 0.45 12.72
N THR A 219 10.76 -0.58 13.19
CA THR A 219 10.81 -1.91 12.56
C THR A 219 9.44 -2.57 12.62
N ILE A 220 8.80 -2.58 13.79
CA ILE A 220 7.46 -3.15 13.96
C ILE A 220 6.46 -2.44 13.03
N ALA A 221 6.44 -1.12 13.04
CA ALA A 221 5.50 -0.34 12.23
C ALA A 221 5.67 -0.57 10.72
N GLY A 222 6.91 -0.67 10.23
CA GLY A 222 7.19 -0.94 8.82
C GLY A 222 6.74 -2.34 8.40
N ILE A 223 7.10 -3.37 9.17
CA ILE A 223 6.70 -4.76 8.91
C ILE A 223 5.18 -4.92 9.03
N LYS A 224 4.59 -4.41 10.10
CA LYS A 224 3.15 -4.47 10.33
C LYS A 224 2.39 -3.87 9.15
N ARG A 225 2.76 -2.64 8.75
CA ARG A 225 2.11 -2.01 7.60
C ARG A 225 2.23 -2.84 6.33
N LEU A 226 3.43 -3.33 6.01
CA LEU A 226 3.67 -4.11 4.81
C LEU A 226 2.82 -5.39 4.79
N TYR A 227 2.89 -6.17 5.86
CA TYR A 227 2.24 -7.47 5.88
C TYR A 227 0.72 -7.39 6.10
N GLU A 228 0.21 -6.40 6.86
CA GLU A 228 -1.22 -6.15 6.95
C GLU A 228 -1.85 -5.78 5.60
N LEU A 229 -1.14 -4.99 4.78
CA LEU A 229 -1.55 -4.68 3.40
C LEU A 229 -1.56 -5.92 2.49
N ASN A 230 -0.91 -7.00 2.91
CA ASN A 230 -0.86 -8.28 2.21
C ASN A 230 -1.68 -9.38 2.89
N GLY A 231 -2.59 -9.02 3.81
CA GLY A 231 -3.60 -9.92 4.37
C GLY A 231 -3.18 -10.68 5.63
N TYR A 232 -2.07 -10.31 6.28
CA TYR A 232 -1.67 -10.85 7.56
C TYR A 232 -2.33 -10.10 8.72
N ILE A 233 -2.48 -10.79 9.85
CA ILE A 233 -3.04 -10.24 11.09
C ILE A 233 -1.94 -10.19 12.13
N PHE A 234 -1.83 -9.08 12.85
CA PHE A 234 -0.84 -8.90 13.90
C PHE A 234 -1.46 -9.00 15.28
N GLU A 235 -0.80 -9.76 16.15
CA GLU A 235 -1.11 -9.84 17.58
C GLU A 235 0.15 -9.56 18.39
N ASP A 236 0.05 -8.74 19.42
CA ASP A 236 1.16 -8.46 20.30
C ASP A 236 1.16 -9.46 21.48
N LEU A 237 2.32 -10.02 21.79
CA LEU A 237 2.53 -10.88 22.95
C LEU A 237 3.66 -10.33 23.83
N ASP A 238 3.33 -9.88 25.04
CA ASP A 238 4.35 -9.62 26.06
C ASP A 238 4.93 -10.96 26.54
N ILE A 239 6.12 -11.30 26.00
CA ILE A 239 6.80 -12.58 26.29
C ILE A 239 7.31 -12.65 27.72
N THR A 240 7.47 -11.51 28.42
CA THR A 240 7.89 -11.45 29.82
C THR A 240 6.77 -11.90 30.76
N GLY A 241 5.54 -11.89 30.29
CA GLY A 241 4.37 -12.36 31.01
C GLY A 241 4.20 -13.89 31.00
N SER A 242 3.07 -14.33 31.57
CA SER A 242 2.69 -15.76 31.61
C SER A 242 1.83 -16.20 30.42
N ALA A 243 1.50 -15.30 29.49
CA ALA A 243 0.70 -15.63 28.32
C ALA A 243 1.47 -16.59 27.40
N GLU A 244 0.78 -17.61 26.90
CA GLU A 244 1.37 -18.58 25.99
C GLU A 244 1.45 -18.01 24.56
N ILE A 245 2.43 -18.49 23.79
CA ILE A 245 2.51 -18.22 22.35
C ILE A 245 1.29 -18.89 21.71
N SER A 246 0.61 -18.16 20.81
CA SER A 246 -0.59 -18.67 20.17
C SER A 246 -0.29 -19.89 19.31
N GLU A 247 -1.10 -20.94 19.45
CA GLU A 247 -1.05 -22.12 18.56
C GLU A 247 -1.48 -21.79 17.12
N HIS A 248 -2.16 -20.66 16.93
CA HIS A 248 -2.62 -20.20 15.63
C HIS A 248 -1.63 -19.24 14.94
N ALA A 249 -0.59 -18.80 15.67
CA ALA A 249 0.46 -17.99 15.06
C ALA A 249 1.28 -18.84 14.08
N GLU A 250 1.48 -18.33 12.87
CA GLU A 250 2.37 -18.94 11.88
C GLU A 250 3.79 -18.37 11.98
N VAL A 251 3.90 -17.11 12.38
CA VAL A 251 5.18 -16.40 12.46
C VAL A 251 5.31 -15.67 13.80
N LEU A 252 6.47 -15.80 14.43
CA LEU A 252 6.89 -14.92 15.52
C LEU A 252 7.83 -13.84 14.98
N LEU A 253 7.63 -12.62 15.41
CA LEU A 253 8.46 -11.47 15.05
C LEU A 253 9.19 -10.93 16.27
N ILE A 254 10.53 -10.89 16.21
CA ILE A 254 11.42 -10.20 17.15
C ILE A 254 12.03 -9.00 16.43
N ALA A 255 11.72 -7.80 16.88
CA ALA A 255 12.07 -6.57 16.19
C ALA A 255 13.13 -5.75 16.95
N ALA A 256 14.39 -6.11 16.80
CA ALA A 256 15.54 -5.41 17.35
C ALA A 256 15.38 -5.02 18.84
N PRO A 257 15.30 -6.02 19.73
CA PRO A 257 15.14 -5.80 21.17
C PRO A 257 16.33 -5.02 21.74
N GLN A 258 16.10 -4.24 22.80
CA GLN A 258 17.13 -3.46 23.49
C GLN A 258 17.70 -4.19 24.71
N THR A 259 17.06 -5.25 25.16
CA THR A 259 17.49 -6.11 26.25
C THR A 259 17.35 -7.58 25.88
N ASP A 260 18.23 -8.43 26.41
CA ASP A 260 18.20 -9.87 26.12
C ASP A 260 16.98 -10.56 26.70
N TYR A 261 16.59 -11.64 26.08
CA TYR A 261 15.57 -12.58 26.54
C TYR A 261 16.13 -13.44 27.66
N THR A 262 15.30 -13.85 28.59
CA THR A 262 15.68 -14.82 29.59
C THR A 262 15.77 -16.24 29.02
N ASP A 263 16.50 -17.15 29.67
CA ASP A 263 16.53 -18.58 29.31
C ASP A 263 15.13 -19.22 29.21
N ALA A 264 14.19 -18.77 30.04
CA ALA A 264 12.83 -19.29 30.02
C ALA A 264 12.05 -18.84 28.81
N GLU A 265 12.19 -17.57 28.39
CA GLU A 265 11.54 -17.00 27.22
C GLU A 265 12.10 -17.63 25.95
N VAL A 266 13.43 -17.75 25.85
CA VAL A 266 14.10 -18.42 24.73
C VAL A 266 13.61 -19.87 24.59
N ARG A 267 13.51 -20.62 25.71
CA ARG A 267 12.97 -21.97 25.68
C ARG A 267 11.52 -22.05 25.20
N ARG A 268 10.68 -21.08 25.58
CA ARG A 268 9.30 -21.01 25.06
C ARG A 268 9.27 -20.83 23.54
N ILE A 269 10.14 -19.98 23.00
CA ILE A 269 10.28 -19.77 21.57
C ILE A 269 10.78 -21.04 20.88
N SER A 270 11.87 -21.67 21.37
CA SER A 270 12.41 -22.90 20.80
C SER A 270 11.38 -24.04 20.83
N THR A 271 10.69 -24.24 21.97
CA THR A 271 9.64 -25.27 22.09
C THR A 271 8.52 -25.06 21.08
N TRP A 272 8.09 -23.81 20.87
CA TRP A 272 7.08 -23.49 19.87
C TRP A 272 7.60 -23.77 18.44
N LEU A 273 8.88 -23.51 18.15
CA LEU A 273 9.52 -23.79 16.86
C LEU A 273 9.78 -25.29 16.62
N GLU A 274 9.94 -26.13 17.65
CA GLU A 274 10.19 -27.58 17.56
C GLU A 274 9.05 -28.35 16.87
N ASN A 275 7.91 -27.73 16.75
CA ASN A 275 6.84 -28.12 15.83
C ASN A 275 6.28 -29.55 16.00
N ASP A 276 6.00 -29.93 17.25
CA ASP A 276 5.31 -31.21 17.56
C ASP A 276 3.93 -31.32 16.91
N THR A 277 3.35 -30.19 16.49
CA THR A 277 2.00 -30.12 15.90
C THR A 277 1.97 -30.28 14.38
N LYS A 278 3.13 -30.45 13.72
CA LYS A 278 3.27 -30.52 12.25
C LYS A 278 2.68 -29.31 11.51
N ARG A 279 2.73 -28.14 12.14
CA ARG A 279 2.38 -26.87 11.52
C ARG A 279 3.65 -26.16 11.05
N ASN A 280 3.54 -25.33 10.04
CA ASN A 280 4.64 -24.44 9.64
C ASN A 280 4.81 -23.35 10.71
N HIS A 281 5.97 -23.33 11.37
CA HIS A 281 6.32 -22.35 12.39
C HIS A 281 7.57 -21.57 11.96
N HIS A 282 7.50 -20.26 12.01
CA HIS A 282 8.56 -19.39 11.50
C HIS A 282 8.92 -18.33 12.52
N LEU A 283 10.22 -18.06 12.67
CA LEU A 283 10.74 -16.97 13.48
C LEU A 283 11.45 -15.96 12.57
N MET A 284 11.06 -14.71 12.67
CA MET A 284 11.71 -13.60 11.98
C MET A 284 12.36 -12.68 13.01
N VAL A 285 13.67 -12.48 12.90
CA VAL A 285 14.47 -11.68 13.84
C VAL A 285 15.15 -10.53 13.11
N PHE A 286 14.90 -9.32 13.54
CA PHE A 286 15.67 -8.14 13.14
C PHE A 286 16.64 -7.78 14.25
N VAL A 287 17.90 -7.55 13.90
CA VAL A 287 18.97 -7.25 14.86
C VAL A 287 19.17 -5.75 14.97
N ASP A 288 19.32 -5.26 16.21
CA ASP A 288 19.81 -3.90 16.42
C ASP A 288 21.30 -3.84 16.06
N PRO A 289 21.69 -3.05 15.04
CA PRO A 289 23.07 -3.01 14.59
C PRO A 289 24.02 -2.37 15.60
N ASP A 290 23.53 -1.63 16.58
CA ASP A 290 24.34 -0.92 17.58
C ASP A 290 24.60 -1.72 18.86
N LYS A 291 23.89 -2.84 19.05
CA LYS A 291 23.99 -3.66 20.26
C LYS A 291 25.04 -4.75 20.15
N PRO A 292 26.02 -4.84 21.09
CA PRO A 292 27.04 -5.88 21.05
C PRO A 292 26.44 -7.26 21.37
N VAL A 293 27.04 -8.30 20.80
CA VAL A 293 26.65 -9.71 21.02
C VAL A 293 26.67 -10.08 22.50
N SER A 294 27.60 -9.52 23.26
CA SER A 294 27.75 -9.77 24.69
C SER A 294 26.55 -9.34 25.53
N GLU A 295 25.68 -8.46 25.02
CA GLU A 295 24.46 -8.05 25.70
C GLU A 295 23.29 -9.02 25.45
N PHE A 296 23.42 -9.98 24.50
CA PHE A 296 22.36 -10.91 24.10
C PHE A 296 22.83 -12.39 24.16
N PRO A 297 23.38 -12.85 25.29
CA PRO A 297 23.90 -14.21 25.38
C PRO A 297 22.83 -15.29 25.18
N ASN A 298 21.57 -15.06 25.58
CA ASN A 298 20.52 -16.05 25.49
C ASN A 298 19.91 -16.08 24.07
N LEU A 299 19.38 -14.96 23.57
CA LEU A 299 18.76 -14.92 22.25
C LEU A 299 19.76 -15.26 21.13
N TYR A 300 20.93 -14.61 21.09
CA TYR A 300 21.94 -14.89 20.07
C TYR A 300 22.61 -16.23 20.27
N GLY A 301 22.66 -16.71 21.52
CA GLY A 301 23.10 -18.07 21.86
C GLY A 301 22.18 -19.13 21.25
N MET A 302 20.88 -18.98 21.34
CA MET A 302 19.88 -19.85 20.69
C MET A 302 20.09 -19.85 19.17
N LEU A 303 20.13 -18.67 18.53
CA LEU A 303 20.30 -18.56 17.09
C LEU A 303 21.57 -19.27 16.59
N LYS A 304 22.68 -19.14 17.34
CA LYS A 304 23.95 -19.77 17.01
C LYS A 304 23.93 -21.28 17.23
N ASN A 305 23.47 -21.74 18.39
CA ASN A 305 23.63 -23.13 18.80
C ASN A 305 22.56 -24.03 18.16
N GLU A 306 21.33 -23.58 18.11
CA GLU A 306 20.21 -24.36 17.60
C GLU A 306 20.05 -24.17 16.09
N TYR A 307 20.06 -22.92 15.60
CA TYR A 307 19.78 -22.61 14.19
C TYR A 307 21.01 -22.28 13.35
N LYS A 308 22.23 -22.42 13.90
CA LYS A 308 23.51 -22.28 13.17
C LYS A 308 23.73 -20.89 12.54
N ILE A 309 23.02 -19.87 13.03
CA ILE A 309 23.15 -18.48 12.60
C ILE A 309 23.91 -17.71 13.68
N GLU A 310 25.12 -17.30 13.39
CA GLU A 310 25.93 -16.48 14.30
C GLU A 310 25.87 -15.01 13.91
N ILE A 311 25.39 -14.17 14.84
CA ILE A 311 25.50 -12.72 14.74
C ILE A 311 26.87 -12.31 15.26
N THR A 312 27.62 -11.55 14.45
CA THR A 312 28.99 -11.14 14.83
C THR A 312 29.00 -9.70 15.35
N ASP A 313 30.05 -9.29 16.10
CA ASP A 313 30.29 -7.88 16.43
C ASP A 313 30.98 -7.11 15.29
N GLN A 314 30.74 -7.53 14.07
CA GLN A 314 31.29 -6.91 12.87
C GLN A 314 30.19 -6.18 12.11
N ARG A 315 30.36 -4.87 11.93
CA ARG A 315 29.50 -4.03 11.09
C ARG A 315 30.07 -3.97 9.67
N ILE A 316 29.21 -4.12 8.70
CA ILE A 316 29.56 -4.05 7.29
C ILE A 316 29.62 -2.58 6.87
N TYR A 317 30.63 -2.20 6.10
CA TYR A 317 30.73 -0.91 5.44
C TYR A 317 31.26 -1.08 4.02
N GLU A 318 30.93 -0.14 3.15
CA GLU A 318 31.33 -0.17 1.74
C GLU A 318 32.49 0.79 1.48
N THR A 319 33.40 0.40 0.58
CA THR A 319 34.54 1.25 0.15
C THR A 319 34.33 1.87 -1.22
N ASP A 320 33.45 1.30 -2.06
CA ASP A 320 33.02 1.91 -3.32
C ASP A 320 31.89 2.93 -3.06
N SER A 321 32.15 4.19 -3.39
CA SER A 321 31.18 5.28 -3.19
C SER A 321 29.88 5.16 -4.00
N ASN A 322 29.82 4.28 -4.98
CA ASN A 322 28.61 4.01 -5.74
C ASN A 322 27.69 3.00 -5.05
N LEU A 323 28.19 2.28 -4.05
CA LEU A 323 27.49 1.22 -3.34
C LEU A 323 27.10 1.59 -1.90
N TYR A 324 27.13 2.87 -1.55
CA TYR A 324 26.53 3.37 -0.32
C TYR A 324 25.75 4.67 -0.57
N PHE A 325 24.81 4.99 0.32
CA PHE A 325 23.86 6.07 0.11
C PHE A 325 23.85 7.07 1.26
N SER A 326 23.14 8.19 1.05
CA SER A 326 22.87 9.21 2.06
C SER A 326 21.46 9.05 2.60
N ASP A 327 21.30 9.23 3.90
CA ASP A 327 20.01 9.32 4.56
C ASP A 327 19.61 10.79 4.82
N GLY A 328 19.75 11.60 3.80
CA GLY A 328 19.35 13.01 3.80
C GLY A 328 20.40 14.02 4.25
N GLU A 329 21.48 13.62 4.95
CA GLU A 329 22.55 14.54 5.39
C GLU A 329 23.83 14.33 4.60
N ALA A 330 24.54 13.24 4.84
CA ALA A 330 25.80 12.92 4.21
C ALA A 330 25.83 11.45 3.76
N TYR A 331 26.65 11.18 2.74
CA TYR A 331 26.93 9.80 2.34
C TYR A 331 27.65 9.08 3.48
N ASN A 332 27.11 7.93 3.87
CA ASN A 332 27.63 7.12 4.96
C ASN A 332 28.06 5.74 4.45
N PRO A 333 29.35 5.37 4.54
CA PRO A 333 29.83 4.05 4.10
C PRO A 333 29.16 2.86 4.78
N GLU A 334 28.50 3.04 5.92
CA GLU A 334 27.72 2.00 6.60
C GLU A 334 26.27 1.91 6.11
N TYR A 335 25.83 2.83 5.23
CA TYR A 335 24.53 2.81 4.58
C TYR A 335 24.67 2.19 3.20
N VAL A 336 24.72 0.87 3.17
CA VAL A 336 25.14 0.11 2.01
C VAL A 336 23.96 -0.33 1.15
N TRP A 337 24.21 -0.32 -0.17
CA TRP A 337 23.43 -1.08 -1.12
C TRP A 337 23.93 -2.52 -1.11
N ALA A 338 23.00 -3.46 -0.99
CA ALA A 338 23.31 -4.87 -0.96
C ALA A 338 22.50 -5.63 -2.00
N ASP A 339 22.99 -6.77 -2.44
CA ASP A 339 22.41 -7.60 -3.47
C ASP A 339 21.50 -8.68 -2.87
N ILE A 340 20.50 -9.10 -3.64
CA ILE A 340 19.62 -10.21 -3.30
C ILE A 340 20.04 -11.45 -4.10
N PRO A 341 20.65 -12.47 -3.46
CA PRO A 341 21.02 -13.72 -4.12
C PRO A 341 19.79 -14.53 -4.58
N SER A 342 19.94 -15.30 -5.66
CA SER A 342 18.89 -16.19 -6.16
C SER A 342 18.76 -17.42 -5.29
N ASN A 343 17.59 -17.62 -4.71
CA ASN A 343 17.20 -18.85 -4.03
C ASN A 343 15.67 -18.97 -4.00
N GLN A 344 15.14 -20.00 -3.36
CA GLN A 344 13.69 -20.24 -3.32
C GLN A 344 12.90 -19.17 -2.54
N TYR A 345 13.54 -18.38 -1.67
CA TYR A 345 12.91 -17.32 -0.86
C TYR A 345 13.11 -15.91 -1.42
N THR A 346 13.66 -15.79 -2.63
CA THR A 346 13.95 -14.47 -3.25
C THR A 346 13.57 -14.45 -4.73
N SER A 347 12.52 -15.18 -5.10
CA SER A 347 12.17 -15.43 -6.50
C SER A 347 11.75 -14.18 -7.27
N ASN A 348 11.06 -13.24 -6.63
CA ASN A 348 10.64 -11.98 -7.24
C ASN A 348 11.65 -10.86 -7.01
N ALA A 349 12.30 -10.85 -5.85
CA ALA A 349 13.26 -9.82 -5.46
C ALA A 349 14.66 -10.04 -6.06
N TYR A 350 14.97 -11.24 -6.58
CA TYR A 350 16.28 -11.60 -7.11
C TYR A 350 16.83 -10.62 -8.15
N GLY A 351 18.10 -10.28 -8.00
CA GLY A 351 18.78 -9.32 -8.87
C GLY A 351 18.45 -7.87 -8.59
N GLY A 352 17.59 -7.60 -7.61
CA GLY A 352 17.36 -6.27 -7.07
C GLY A 352 18.38 -5.87 -6.02
N ALA A 353 18.37 -4.58 -5.65
CA ALA A 353 19.22 -4.03 -4.61
C ALA A 353 18.39 -3.58 -3.41
N VAL A 354 18.87 -3.88 -2.21
CA VAL A 354 18.26 -3.43 -0.96
C VAL A 354 19.12 -2.40 -0.26
N LYS A 355 18.47 -1.48 0.42
CA LYS A 355 19.10 -0.61 1.40
C LYS A 355 19.27 -1.37 2.71
N ALA A 356 20.51 -1.55 3.13
CA ALA A 356 20.88 -2.31 4.33
C ALA A 356 21.77 -1.47 5.28
N PRO A 357 21.23 -0.39 5.89
CA PRO A 357 22.01 0.52 6.70
C PRO A 357 22.46 -0.13 8.01
N GLY A 358 23.72 0.08 8.39
CA GLY A 358 24.30 -0.39 9.64
C GLY A 358 24.36 -1.91 9.80
N SER A 359 24.32 -2.66 8.71
CA SER A 359 24.20 -4.13 8.75
C SER A 359 25.32 -4.83 9.52
N ARG A 360 24.90 -5.81 10.33
CA ARG A 360 25.78 -6.76 11.01
C ARG A 360 26.12 -7.92 10.06
N ARG A 361 27.39 -8.36 10.11
CA ARG A 361 27.78 -9.59 9.43
C ARG A 361 27.18 -10.79 10.14
N LEU A 362 26.51 -11.65 9.37
CA LEU A 362 26.00 -12.94 9.83
C LEU A 362 26.86 -14.07 9.26
N LEU A 363 27.01 -15.13 10.04
CA LEU A 363 27.66 -16.37 9.62
C LEU A 363 26.64 -17.51 9.74
N CYS A 364 26.53 -18.32 8.68
CA CYS A 364 25.72 -19.53 8.68
C CYS A 364 26.62 -20.71 8.34
N SER A 365 26.64 -21.73 9.20
CA SER A 365 27.51 -22.89 9.01
C SER A 365 26.85 -24.05 8.24
N LEU A 366 25.64 -23.83 7.73
CA LEU A 366 24.88 -24.82 6.97
C LEU A 366 25.15 -24.74 5.46
N PRO A 367 24.94 -25.84 4.73
CA PRO A 367 24.99 -25.82 3.28
C PRO A 367 23.88 -24.92 2.71
N ALA A 368 24.10 -24.34 1.52
CA ALA A 368 23.17 -23.43 0.87
C ALA A 368 21.92 -24.10 0.26
N SER A 369 21.87 -25.42 0.24
CA SER A 369 20.71 -26.17 -0.27
C SER A 369 20.65 -27.55 0.37
N ALA A 370 19.45 -28.11 0.48
CA ALA A 370 19.25 -29.52 0.78
C ALA A 370 19.97 -30.36 -0.29
N THR A 371 20.98 -31.11 0.11
CA THR A 371 21.59 -32.08 -0.81
C THR A 371 20.75 -33.35 -0.84
N SER A 372 20.66 -34.00 -1.99
CA SER A 372 19.78 -35.11 -2.34
C SER A 372 19.86 -36.40 -1.48
N THR A 373 20.50 -36.36 -0.32
CA THR A 373 20.70 -37.53 0.55
C THR A 373 20.49 -37.15 2.03
N GLY A 374 19.25 -36.80 2.40
CA GLY A 374 18.84 -36.81 3.81
C GLY A 374 19.37 -35.64 4.68
N ILE A 375 19.75 -34.51 4.10
CA ILE A 375 19.95 -33.28 4.86
C ILE A 375 18.62 -32.57 4.93
N GLU A 376 18.10 -32.46 6.13
CA GLU A 376 16.84 -31.79 6.47
C GLU A 376 17.04 -30.32 6.83
N GLU A 377 18.31 -29.88 6.96
CA GLU A 377 18.67 -28.52 7.38
C GLU A 377 19.57 -27.84 6.35
N TRP A 378 19.23 -26.60 5.98
CA TRP A 378 20.08 -25.77 5.12
C TRP A 378 19.93 -24.28 5.45
N GLY A 379 20.88 -23.45 4.96
CA GLY A 379 20.91 -22.01 5.18
C GLY A 379 20.81 -21.23 3.87
N LEU A 380 19.79 -20.40 3.71
CA LEU A 380 19.57 -19.56 2.54
C LEU A 380 20.09 -18.15 2.78
N GLN A 381 21.00 -17.67 1.93
CA GLN A 381 21.46 -16.30 1.96
C GLN A 381 20.39 -15.39 1.32
N LEU A 382 19.93 -14.39 2.04
CA LEU A 382 18.90 -13.47 1.56
C LEU A 382 19.48 -12.11 1.12
N VAL A 383 20.54 -11.66 1.80
CA VAL A 383 21.21 -10.40 1.48
C VAL A 383 22.72 -10.61 1.53
N SER A 384 23.39 -10.28 0.44
CA SER A 384 24.83 -10.34 0.29
C SER A 384 25.41 -8.99 -0.15
N HIS A 385 26.70 -8.79 0.12
CA HIS A 385 27.38 -7.54 -0.16
C HIS A 385 28.47 -7.72 -1.22
N SER A 386 28.88 -6.62 -1.83
CA SER A 386 29.90 -6.57 -2.89
C SER A 386 31.28 -7.05 -2.42
N ASP A 387 32.16 -7.32 -3.36
CA ASP A 387 33.58 -7.64 -3.10
C ASP A 387 34.39 -6.46 -2.53
N THR A 388 33.84 -5.24 -2.63
CA THR A 388 34.44 -4.02 -2.06
C THR A 388 33.97 -3.73 -0.63
N ALA A 389 32.96 -4.45 -0.15
CA ALA A 389 32.51 -4.36 1.23
C ALA A 389 33.59 -4.84 2.21
N ARG A 390 33.63 -4.24 3.38
CA ARG A 390 34.57 -4.54 4.47
C ARG A 390 33.83 -4.58 5.80
N VAL A 391 34.49 -5.05 6.84
CA VAL A 391 33.94 -5.07 8.19
C VAL A 391 34.80 -4.31 9.17
N LYS A 392 34.15 -3.72 10.16
CA LYS A 392 34.80 -3.13 11.33
C LYS A 392 34.15 -3.67 12.61
N THR A 393 34.92 -3.76 13.69
CA THR A 393 34.39 -4.18 14.99
C THR A 393 33.50 -3.10 15.57
N LEU A 394 32.36 -3.49 16.12
CA LEU A 394 31.41 -2.59 16.76
C LEU A 394 32.09 -1.82 17.92
N GLY A 395 31.84 -0.52 17.98
CA GLY A 395 32.44 0.37 19.00
C GLY A 395 33.95 0.64 18.78
N SER A 396 34.50 0.24 17.64
CA SER A 396 35.91 0.46 17.29
C SER A 396 36.06 0.82 15.82
N ASP A 397 37.07 1.62 15.50
CA ASP A 397 37.48 1.87 14.11
C ASP A 397 38.43 0.78 13.57
N ALA A 398 38.68 -0.26 14.34
CA ALA A 398 39.55 -1.36 13.92
C ALA A 398 38.92 -2.10 12.73
N LYS A 399 39.61 -2.03 11.60
CA LYS A 399 39.27 -2.77 10.38
C LYS A 399 39.73 -4.21 10.51
N THR A 400 38.91 -5.15 10.13
CA THR A 400 39.23 -6.57 10.10
C THR A 400 39.65 -6.95 8.67
N GLU A 401 40.81 -7.54 8.51
CA GLU A 401 41.22 -8.16 7.22
C GLU A 401 40.46 -9.49 7.08
N LEU A 402 39.75 -9.64 5.97
CA LEU A 402 39.00 -10.84 5.63
C LEU A 402 39.77 -11.67 4.62
N LYS A 403 39.63 -12.99 4.71
CA LYS A 403 40.14 -13.93 3.71
C LYS A 403 39.21 -14.00 2.51
N ALA A 404 39.69 -14.47 1.37
CA ALA A 404 38.89 -14.59 0.15
C ALA A 404 37.68 -15.52 0.28
N ASP A 405 37.78 -16.55 1.12
CA ASP A 405 36.72 -17.50 1.40
C ASP A 405 35.62 -16.97 2.36
N GLU A 406 35.82 -15.78 2.91
CA GLU A 406 34.83 -15.11 3.76
C GLU A 406 33.89 -14.19 2.97
N TYR A 407 34.02 -14.12 1.66
CA TYR A 407 33.13 -13.38 0.75
C TYR A 407 32.17 -14.29 0.00
N PRO A 408 30.95 -13.81 -0.39
CA PRO A 408 30.41 -12.48 -0.06
C PRO A 408 30.09 -12.34 1.43
N LEU A 409 30.09 -11.11 1.93
CA LEU A 409 29.59 -10.82 3.27
C LEU A 409 28.07 -10.93 3.27
N ILE A 410 27.50 -11.51 4.31
CA ILE A 410 26.06 -11.77 4.42
C ILE A 410 25.49 -10.96 5.57
N SER A 411 24.34 -10.33 5.35
CA SER A 411 23.60 -9.58 6.38
C SER A 411 22.15 -10.02 6.56
N ALA A 412 21.63 -10.97 5.75
CA ALA A 412 20.39 -11.66 6.05
C ALA A 412 20.46 -13.11 5.61
N VAL A 413 19.92 -14.01 6.43
CA VAL A 413 19.97 -15.46 6.20
C VAL A 413 18.74 -16.13 6.81
N SER A 414 18.22 -17.16 6.12
CA SER A 414 17.21 -18.06 6.66
C SER A 414 17.78 -19.45 6.91
N TYR A 415 17.59 -19.95 8.13
CA TYR A 415 17.67 -21.36 8.46
C TYR A 415 16.35 -22.01 8.04
N VAL A 416 16.43 -23.16 7.40
CA VAL A 416 15.28 -23.96 6.99
C VAL A 416 15.46 -25.39 7.47
N TYR A 417 14.45 -25.93 8.10
CA TYR A 417 14.34 -27.33 8.48
C TYR A 417 13.03 -27.91 7.97
N GLU A 418 13.10 -29.02 7.22
CA GLU A 418 11.93 -29.74 6.73
C GLU A 418 11.86 -31.13 7.38
N THR A 419 10.73 -31.44 8.00
CA THR A 419 10.42 -32.78 8.47
C THR A 419 9.79 -33.60 7.35
N GLN A 420 10.40 -34.74 6.98
CA GLN A 420 9.79 -35.69 6.06
C GLN A 420 9.06 -36.76 6.86
N ASP A 421 7.74 -36.82 6.79
CA ASP A 421 6.97 -37.96 7.30
C ASP A 421 6.94 -39.06 6.27
N ASN A 422 7.76 -40.09 6.46
CA ASN A 422 7.83 -41.29 5.58
C ASN A 422 6.52 -42.09 5.51
N ASN A 423 5.50 -41.73 6.30
CA ASN A 423 4.25 -42.51 6.39
C ASN A 423 3.01 -41.77 5.84
N ASN A 424 3.07 -40.45 5.60
CA ASN A 424 1.93 -39.68 5.09
C ASN A 424 2.43 -38.61 4.10
N MET A 425 2.25 -38.83 2.82
CA MET A 425 2.79 -37.98 1.73
C MET A 425 2.19 -36.58 1.64
N ASN A 426 1.48 -36.10 2.66
CA ASN A 426 0.75 -34.80 2.59
C ASN A 426 1.02 -33.83 3.76
N GLU A 427 1.97 -34.10 4.65
CA GLU A 427 2.17 -33.25 5.83
C GLU A 427 3.66 -33.05 6.18
N ASP A 428 4.43 -32.52 5.22
CA ASP A 428 5.77 -32.02 5.53
C ASP A 428 5.63 -30.69 6.27
N ALA A 429 6.18 -30.61 7.49
CA ALA A 429 6.22 -29.36 8.24
C ALA A 429 7.56 -28.67 8.06
N THR A 430 7.53 -27.36 7.87
CA THR A 430 8.73 -26.55 7.70
C THR A 430 8.90 -25.60 8.89
N THR A 431 10.07 -25.65 9.52
CA THR A 431 10.50 -24.65 10.51
C THR A 431 11.52 -23.73 9.87
N THR A 432 11.31 -22.44 10.00
CA THR A 432 12.24 -21.44 9.44
C THR A 432 12.62 -20.40 10.48
N VAL A 433 13.91 -20.06 10.54
CA VAL A 433 14.41 -18.95 11.35
C VAL A 433 15.15 -17.99 10.45
N THR A 434 14.57 -16.82 10.22
CA THR A 434 15.14 -15.78 9.36
C THR A 434 15.70 -14.65 10.23
N VAL A 435 16.97 -14.30 9.99
CA VAL A 435 17.65 -13.23 10.71
C VAL A 435 18.10 -12.15 9.74
N PHE A 436 17.70 -10.93 10.02
CA PHE A 436 18.13 -9.71 9.32
C PHE A 436 19.12 -8.94 10.20
N GLY A 437 20.33 -8.73 9.74
CA GLY A 437 21.42 -8.04 10.46
C GLY A 437 21.23 -6.52 10.58
N SER A 438 20.15 -5.97 10.05
CA SER A 438 19.79 -4.57 10.16
C SER A 438 18.29 -4.41 10.38
N ALA A 439 17.91 -3.87 11.52
CA ALA A 439 16.52 -3.51 11.80
C ALA A 439 15.98 -2.44 10.85
N ALA A 440 16.85 -1.54 10.42
CA ALA A 440 16.45 -0.44 9.55
C ALA A 440 16.03 -0.88 8.14
N MET A 441 16.43 -2.08 7.67
CA MET A 441 15.92 -2.62 6.40
C MET A 441 14.40 -2.68 6.34
N ALA A 442 13.76 -2.81 7.50
CA ALA A 442 12.30 -2.86 7.66
C ALA A 442 11.65 -1.52 7.98
N TYR A 443 12.38 -0.41 7.98
CA TYR A 443 11.76 0.90 8.18
C TYR A 443 10.89 1.28 7.00
N GLY A 444 9.73 1.89 7.29
CA GLY A 444 8.79 2.31 6.26
C GLY A 444 9.40 3.17 5.16
N ALA A 445 10.40 4.00 5.49
CA ALA A 445 11.11 4.82 4.51
C ALA A 445 11.88 4.00 3.45
N TYR A 446 12.38 2.81 3.79
CA TYR A 446 13.08 1.94 2.85
C TYR A 446 12.15 0.95 2.17
N ILE A 447 11.11 0.47 2.86
CA ILE A 447 10.08 -0.39 2.28
C ILE A 447 9.31 0.35 1.18
N GLN A 448 9.00 1.63 1.40
CA GLN A 448 8.22 2.45 0.46
C GLN A 448 9.07 3.13 -0.63
N ASP A 449 10.38 2.94 -0.62
CA ASP A 449 11.27 3.53 -1.63
C ASP A 449 11.28 2.65 -2.90
N TYR A 450 10.58 3.10 -3.93
CA TYR A 450 10.46 2.41 -5.23
C TYR A 450 11.80 2.19 -5.97
N ASN A 451 12.90 2.76 -5.49
CA ASN A 451 14.24 2.50 -6.03
C ASN A 451 14.94 1.31 -5.36
N THR A 452 14.30 0.67 -4.39
CA THR A 452 14.85 -0.47 -3.64
C THR A 452 13.92 -1.67 -3.73
N ASN A 453 14.44 -2.85 -3.46
CA ASN A 453 13.68 -4.09 -3.39
C ASN A 453 13.49 -4.56 -1.94
N ASN A 454 13.48 -3.64 -0.96
CA ASN A 454 13.24 -4.00 0.43
C ASN A 454 11.82 -4.58 0.63
N GLU A 455 10.82 -3.98 -0.01
CA GLU A 455 9.43 -4.48 0.02
C GLU A 455 9.36 -5.89 -0.56
N GLU A 456 9.86 -6.08 -1.78
CA GLU A 456 9.81 -7.36 -2.49
C GLU A 456 10.55 -8.46 -1.74
N LEU A 457 11.72 -8.17 -1.16
CA LEU A 457 12.47 -9.14 -0.37
C LEU A 457 11.67 -9.61 0.85
N LEU A 458 11.11 -8.67 1.62
CA LEU A 458 10.33 -9.00 2.80
C LEU A 458 9.07 -9.78 2.45
N LEU A 459 8.40 -9.43 1.34
CA LEU A 459 7.25 -10.17 0.84
C LEU A 459 7.62 -11.56 0.34
N ASP A 460 8.70 -11.71 -0.41
CA ASP A 460 9.17 -13.01 -0.89
C ASP A 460 9.47 -13.95 0.28
N VAL A 461 10.11 -13.46 1.33
CA VAL A 461 10.41 -14.24 2.53
C VAL A 461 9.13 -14.69 3.22
N ILE A 462 8.20 -13.78 3.53
CA ILE A 462 6.97 -14.14 4.26
C ILE A 462 6.08 -15.08 3.43
N HIS A 463 5.96 -14.86 2.12
CA HIS A 463 5.18 -15.72 1.23
C HIS A 463 5.78 -17.12 1.12
N SER A 464 7.12 -17.22 1.07
CA SER A 464 7.81 -18.51 0.97
C SER A 464 7.68 -19.32 2.26
N VAL A 465 7.72 -18.69 3.43
CA VAL A 465 7.62 -19.41 4.70
C VAL A 465 6.17 -19.79 5.05
N THR A 466 5.19 -18.95 4.73
CA THR A 466 3.78 -19.23 5.04
C THR A 466 3.05 -19.98 3.93
N GLY A 467 3.67 -20.11 2.75
CA GLY A 467 3.03 -20.66 1.56
C GLY A 467 1.85 -19.83 1.04
N TYR A 468 1.69 -18.62 1.57
CA TYR A 468 0.60 -17.72 1.18
C TYR A 468 1.13 -16.60 0.27
N GLN A 469 0.56 -16.52 -0.88
CA GLN A 469 0.66 -15.37 -1.75
C GLN A 469 -0.75 -14.82 -1.95
N SER A 470 -0.93 -13.53 -1.69
CA SER A 470 -2.21 -12.89 -1.97
C SER A 470 -2.53 -13.04 -3.46
N ASP A 471 -3.63 -13.71 -3.79
CA ASP A 471 -4.11 -13.80 -5.17
C ASP A 471 -4.57 -12.45 -5.73
N ILE A 472 -4.51 -11.40 -4.90
CA ILE A 472 -5.04 -10.08 -5.21
C ILE A 472 -3.88 -9.10 -5.37
N ALA A 473 -3.39 -8.97 -6.60
CA ALA A 473 -2.35 -8.01 -6.95
C ALA A 473 -2.97 -6.61 -7.14
N ILE A 474 -3.05 -5.81 -6.07
CA ILE A 474 -3.51 -4.43 -6.14
C ILE A 474 -2.31 -3.51 -6.34
N SER A 475 -2.27 -2.83 -7.48
CA SER A 475 -1.26 -1.81 -7.76
C SER A 475 -1.60 -0.50 -7.06
N ASP A 476 -0.58 0.16 -6.53
CA ASP A 476 -0.72 1.48 -5.93
C ASP A 476 -1.05 2.52 -6.99
N LYS A 477 -1.84 3.54 -6.61
CA LYS A 477 -2.15 4.67 -7.47
C LYS A 477 -1.35 5.89 -7.02
N VAL A 478 -0.77 6.62 -7.96
CA VAL A 478 0.07 7.80 -7.68
C VAL A 478 -0.68 9.07 -8.02
N PHE A 479 -0.98 9.88 -7.01
CA PHE A 479 -1.57 11.21 -7.19
C PHE A 479 -0.47 12.26 -7.30
N ALA A 480 -0.09 12.55 -8.53
CA ALA A 480 0.78 13.69 -8.83
C ALA A 480 0.02 15.01 -8.72
N ASN A 481 0.74 16.06 -8.42
CA ASN A 481 0.21 17.42 -8.54
C ASN A 481 0.11 17.73 -10.04
N ASP A 482 -1.01 17.34 -10.67
CA ASP A 482 -1.36 17.67 -12.07
C ASP A 482 -1.62 19.19 -12.19
N VAL A 483 -0.65 19.99 -11.80
CA VAL A 483 -0.56 21.32 -12.35
C VAL A 483 -0.10 21.10 -13.77
N THR A 484 -1.01 21.17 -14.73
CA THR A 484 -0.64 21.36 -16.12
C THR A 484 0.31 22.56 -16.13
N GLN A 485 1.59 22.30 -16.03
CA GLN A 485 2.62 23.31 -16.14
C GLN A 485 2.60 23.74 -17.60
N PHE A 486 1.82 24.76 -17.87
CA PHE A 486 2.04 25.51 -19.09
C PHE A 486 3.44 26.11 -18.98
N THR A 487 4.41 25.40 -19.49
CA THR A 487 5.84 25.74 -19.43
C THR A 487 6.17 27.06 -20.13
N ALA A 488 5.21 27.66 -20.83
CA ALA A 488 5.32 28.99 -21.39
C ALA A 488 3.98 29.73 -21.25
N ARG A 489 4.05 30.97 -20.79
CA ARG A 489 2.92 31.92 -20.75
C ARG A 489 2.16 32.02 -22.09
N ALA A 490 2.86 31.78 -23.20
CA ALA A 490 2.30 31.67 -24.53
C ALA A 490 1.31 30.51 -24.70
N GLN A 491 1.60 29.31 -24.15
CA GLN A 491 0.72 28.14 -24.26
C GLN A 491 -0.58 28.33 -23.46
N MET A 492 -0.50 28.93 -22.27
CA MET A 492 -1.68 29.30 -21.49
C MET A 492 -2.55 30.32 -22.23
N THR A 493 -1.93 31.34 -22.84
CA THR A 493 -2.62 32.36 -23.61
C THR A 493 -3.30 31.74 -24.83
N TRP A 494 -2.63 30.85 -25.59
CA TRP A 494 -3.20 30.14 -26.72
C TRP A 494 -4.36 29.23 -26.31
N GLY A 495 -4.22 28.49 -25.19
CA GLY A 495 -5.31 27.65 -24.68
C GLY A 495 -6.55 28.48 -24.36
N ILE A 496 -6.40 29.61 -23.65
CA ILE A 496 -7.51 30.52 -23.36
C ILE A 496 -8.14 31.05 -24.64
N TRP A 497 -7.36 31.51 -25.64
CA TRP A 497 -7.87 32.03 -26.88
C TRP A 497 -8.61 30.96 -27.72
N VAL A 498 -8.12 29.73 -27.77
CA VAL A 498 -8.78 28.63 -28.50
C VAL A 498 -10.15 28.31 -27.90
N PHE A 499 -10.24 28.19 -26.58
CA PHE A 499 -11.49 27.79 -25.93
C PHE A 499 -12.47 28.96 -25.73
N THR A 500 -11.97 30.17 -25.40
CA THR A 500 -12.85 31.32 -25.13
C THR A 500 -13.30 32.06 -26.37
N VAL A 501 -12.50 32.04 -27.42
CA VAL A 501 -12.79 32.80 -28.65
C VAL A 501 -12.94 31.86 -29.85
N GLY A 502 -12.03 30.92 -30.02
CA GLY A 502 -12.02 30.03 -31.18
C GLY A 502 -13.28 29.17 -31.30
N LEU A 503 -13.66 28.52 -30.22
CA LEU A 503 -14.84 27.63 -30.20
C LEU A 503 -16.17 28.39 -30.43
N PRO A 504 -16.44 29.54 -29.77
CA PRO A 504 -17.60 30.36 -30.05
C PRO A 504 -17.61 30.89 -31.49
N VAL A 505 -16.46 31.29 -32.05
CA VAL A 505 -16.37 31.75 -33.45
C VAL A 505 -16.71 30.62 -34.41
N VAL A 506 -16.23 29.41 -34.22
CA VAL A 506 -16.59 28.24 -35.05
C VAL A 506 -18.10 28.00 -35.03
N VAL A 507 -18.71 28.04 -33.83
CA VAL A 507 -20.17 27.89 -33.70
C VAL A 507 -20.92 29.00 -34.43
N LEU A 508 -20.48 30.27 -34.30
CA LEU A 508 -21.06 31.41 -35.02
C LEU A 508 -20.93 31.25 -36.54
N VAL A 509 -19.78 30.81 -37.06
CA VAL A 509 -19.58 30.57 -38.48
C VAL A 509 -20.51 29.47 -38.98
N ILE A 510 -20.65 28.37 -38.27
CA ILE A 510 -21.59 27.29 -38.62
C ILE A 510 -23.03 27.83 -38.63
N CYS A 511 -23.43 28.59 -37.63
CA CYS A 511 -24.75 29.22 -37.59
C CYS A 511 -24.97 30.18 -38.77
N LEU A 512 -23.95 30.97 -39.10
CA LEU A 512 -24.00 31.91 -40.24
C LEU A 512 -24.12 31.18 -41.59
N VAL A 513 -23.34 30.13 -41.80
CA VAL A 513 -23.41 29.29 -43.00
C VAL A 513 -24.79 28.65 -43.15
N VAL A 514 -25.34 28.12 -42.09
CA VAL A 514 -26.69 27.53 -42.09
C VAL A 514 -27.73 28.62 -42.35
N PHE A 515 -27.59 29.78 -41.76
CA PHE A 515 -28.48 30.94 -42.02
C PHE A 515 -28.42 31.40 -43.46
N LEU A 516 -27.23 31.57 -44.04
CA LEU A 516 -27.04 32.00 -45.45
C LEU A 516 -27.57 30.97 -46.44
N ARG A 517 -27.31 29.66 -46.21
CA ARG A 517 -27.90 28.58 -47.03
C ARG A 517 -29.42 28.58 -46.97
N ARG A 518 -30.03 28.86 -45.81
CA ARG A 518 -31.49 28.95 -45.69
C ARG A 518 -32.06 30.22 -46.36
N ARG A 519 -31.27 31.25 -46.52
CA ARG A 519 -31.69 32.50 -47.19
C ARG A 519 -31.55 32.43 -48.71
N SER A 520 -30.70 31.56 -49.23
CA SER A 520 -30.50 31.36 -50.69
C SER A 520 -31.39 30.25 -51.26
N LEU A 521 -32.15 29.55 -50.46
CA LEU A 521 -33.27 28.68 -50.81
C LEU A 521 -34.62 29.43 -50.64
#